data_8a4a84f398d6f3133728b6089f271fdb
#
_entry.id   8a4a84f398d6f3133728b6089f271fdb
#
_cell.length_a   1.000
_cell.length_b   1.000
_cell.length_c   1.000
_cell.angle_alpha   90.00
_cell.angle_beta   90.00
_cell.angle_gamma   90.00
#
_symmetry.space_group_name_H-M   'P 1'
#
loop_
_entity.id
_entity.type
_entity.pdbx_description
1 polymer ?
#
loop_
_entity_poly.entity_id
_entity_poly.type
_entity_poly.pdbx_seq_one_letter_code
_entity_poly.pdbx_strand_id
1 'polypeptide(L)'
;MVKKNSTKTKVQPYEIGELDHYLFGQGNHYEIYKKMGAHEVTKNGKRGVYFAVWAPHAVNVSVIGEFNDWDETKDKMKRGEPLGIYTCFVPEAKKGDLYKFCIETQAGEKIYKADPFANYAELRPGTASRITDISNLNWSDSKWMTAREKWDNKEEPVSIYEVHMGSWMRHPGREDEGFYTYREFAEAITKYIKEMGYTHVELMGIAEHPFDGSWGYHCLLYTSPSPRDAHE
;
A
#
# COMPACT_ATOMS: atom_id res chain seq x y z
N MET A 1 45.28 -8.98 -21.84
CA MET A 1 44.46 -8.74 -20.61
C MET A 1 43.50 -7.60 -20.92
N VAL A 2 42.25 -7.93 -21.22
CA VAL A 2 41.20 -6.93 -21.49
C VAL A 2 40.50 -6.67 -20.13
N LYS A 3 40.69 -5.46 -19.59
CA LYS A 3 39.94 -5.01 -18.40
C LYS A 3 38.47 -4.81 -18.80
N LYS A 4 37.58 -5.70 -18.41
CA LYS A 4 36.15 -5.45 -18.41
C LYS A 4 35.84 -4.37 -17.38
N ASN A 5 35.71 -3.13 -17.84
CA ASN A 5 35.08 -2.07 -17.03
C ASN A 5 33.60 -2.40 -16.92
N SER A 6 33.21 -3.09 -15.85
CA SER A 6 31.78 -3.17 -15.47
C SER A 6 31.45 -1.83 -14.81
N THR A 7 30.92 -0.89 -15.57
CA THR A 7 30.20 0.25 -15.03
C THR A 7 28.98 -0.29 -14.26
N LYS A 8 29.12 -0.48 -12.94
CA LYS A 8 27.96 -0.75 -12.08
C LYS A 8 27.02 0.45 -12.21
N THR A 9 25.94 0.28 -12.93
CA THR A 9 24.87 1.28 -13.05
C THR A 9 24.39 1.56 -11.62
N LYS A 10 24.46 2.82 -11.19
CA LYS A 10 24.05 3.23 -9.84
C LYS A 10 22.54 3.00 -9.73
N VAL A 11 22.12 2.09 -8.87
CA VAL A 11 20.71 1.80 -8.59
C VAL A 11 20.07 3.07 -8.02
N GLN A 12 18.93 3.48 -8.57
CA GLN A 12 18.20 4.64 -8.07
C GLN A 12 17.48 4.31 -6.77
N PRO A 13 17.20 5.28 -5.89
CA PRO A 13 16.55 5.02 -4.59
C PRO A 13 15.21 4.28 -4.68
N TYR A 14 14.47 4.44 -5.77
CA TYR A 14 13.20 3.79 -6.04
C TYR A 14 13.33 2.42 -6.72
N GLU A 15 14.50 2.08 -7.26
CA GLU A 15 14.71 0.79 -7.96
C GLU A 15 15.00 -0.32 -6.94
N ILE A 16 14.53 -1.53 -7.26
CA ILE A 16 14.84 -2.75 -6.51
C ILE A 16 16.29 -3.14 -6.82
N GLY A 17 17.14 -3.17 -5.81
CA GLY A 17 18.54 -3.53 -5.91
C GLY A 17 18.90 -4.87 -5.25
N GLU A 18 20.17 -5.25 -5.28
CA GLU A 18 20.66 -6.52 -4.71
C GLU A 18 20.37 -6.61 -3.21
N LEU A 19 20.53 -5.50 -2.46
CA LEU A 19 20.23 -5.47 -1.02
C LEU A 19 18.73 -5.67 -0.75
N ASP A 20 17.87 -5.07 -1.59
CA ASP A 20 16.42 -5.24 -1.45
C ASP A 20 16.02 -6.70 -1.67
N HIS A 21 16.57 -7.34 -2.71
CA HIS A 21 16.36 -8.76 -2.96
C HIS A 21 16.81 -9.62 -1.76
N TYR A 22 18.00 -9.34 -1.20
CA TYR A 22 18.51 -10.07 -0.05
C TYR A 22 17.60 -9.93 1.17
N LEU A 23 17.28 -8.68 1.57
CA LEU A 23 16.46 -8.41 2.75
C LEU A 23 15.02 -8.91 2.58
N PHE A 24 14.43 -8.76 1.39
CA PHE A 24 13.08 -9.25 1.10
C PHE A 24 13.04 -10.79 1.14
N GLY A 25 14.04 -11.47 0.57
CA GLY A 25 14.15 -12.92 0.64
C GLY A 25 14.35 -13.48 2.03
N GLN A 26 14.89 -12.67 2.98
CA GLN A 26 15.01 -13.03 4.40
C GLN A 26 13.78 -12.64 5.23
N GLY A 27 12.77 -12.00 4.65
CA GLY A 27 11.62 -11.48 5.39
C GLY A 27 11.91 -10.26 6.28
N ASN A 28 13.07 -9.61 6.10
CA ASN A 28 13.56 -8.53 6.97
C ASN A 28 13.53 -7.15 6.32
N HIS A 29 12.89 -7.00 5.16
CA HIS A 29 12.82 -5.72 4.45
C HIS A 29 11.61 -4.88 4.89
N TYR A 30 11.69 -4.26 6.07
CA TYR A 30 10.58 -3.49 6.65
C TYR A 30 10.22 -2.21 5.87
N GLU A 31 11.07 -1.74 4.96
CA GLU A 31 10.84 -0.55 4.14
C GLU A 31 10.55 -0.86 2.67
N ILE A 32 10.27 -2.12 2.33
CA ILE A 32 10.05 -2.54 0.94
C ILE A 32 8.86 -1.79 0.28
N TYR A 33 7.89 -1.35 1.07
CA TYR A 33 6.74 -0.55 0.62
C TYR A 33 7.13 0.77 -0.03
N LYS A 34 8.34 1.29 0.21
CA LYS A 34 8.89 2.48 -0.45
C LYS A 34 9.29 2.22 -1.90
N LYS A 35 9.34 0.96 -2.32
CA LYS A 35 9.80 0.52 -3.65
C LYS A 35 8.79 -0.36 -4.37
N MET A 36 8.04 -1.20 -3.62
CA MET A 36 6.94 -1.99 -4.17
C MET A 36 5.72 -1.12 -4.37
N GLY A 37 4.90 -1.47 -5.37
CA GLY A 37 3.74 -0.68 -5.74
C GLY A 37 4.01 0.31 -6.87
N ALA A 38 3.32 1.45 -6.86
CA ALA A 38 3.40 2.51 -7.86
C ALA A 38 3.96 3.80 -7.25
N HIS A 39 5.12 4.26 -7.75
CA HIS A 39 5.80 5.45 -7.26
C HIS A 39 6.08 6.45 -8.38
N GLU A 40 5.64 7.71 -8.21
CA GLU A 40 6.00 8.80 -9.12
C GLU A 40 7.50 9.10 -9.02
N VAL A 41 8.20 9.01 -10.13
CA VAL A 41 9.65 9.20 -10.20
C VAL A 41 10.05 9.96 -11.45
N THR A 42 11.29 10.46 -11.46
CA THR A 42 11.92 11.00 -12.67
C THR A 42 13.05 10.07 -13.10
N LYS A 43 12.93 9.45 -14.26
CA LYS A 43 13.95 8.57 -14.85
C LYS A 43 14.46 9.16 -16.17
N ASN A 44 15.76 9.39 -16.25
CA ASN A 44 16.42 9.98 -17.43
C ASN A 44 15.76 11.30 -17.90
N GLY A 45 15.37 12.15 -16.95
CA GLY A 45 14.75 13.45 -17.22
C GLY A 45 13.25 13.39 -17.57
N LYS A 46 12.66 12.21 -17.65
CA LYS A 46 11.20 12.02 -17.88
C LYS A 46 10.50 11.70 -16.57
N ARG A 47 9.42 12.42 -16.27
CA ARG A 47 8.49 12.05 -15.17
C ARG A 47 7.65 10.87 -15.60
N GLY A 48 7.28 10.04 -14.66
CA GLY A 48 6.43 8.87 -14.87
C GLY A 48 6.29 8.08 -13.58
N VAL A 49 5.81 6.85 -13.69
CA VAL A 49 5.59 5.97 -12.55
C VAL A 49 6.45 4.71 -12.67
N TYR A 50 7.14 4.39 -11.60
CA TYR A 50 7.83 3.12 -11.44
C TYR A 50 6.89 2.15 -10.72
N PHE A 51 6.68 1.00 -11.34
CA PHE A 51 5.86 -0.08 -10.80
C PHE A 51 6.73 -1.25 -10.39
N ALA A 52 6.41 -1.85 -9.24
CA ALA A 52 7.07 -3.06 -8.78
C ALA A 52 6.06 -3.99 -8.10
N VAL A 53 6.06 -5.28 -8.48
CA VAL A 53 5.18 -6.30 -7.91
C VAL A 53 5.90 -7.62 -7.75
N TRP A 54 5.64 -8.32 -6.66
CA TRP A 54 6.17 -9.66 -6.41
C TRP A 54 5.20 -10.71 -6.98
N ALA A 55 5.67 -11.46 -7.97
CA ALA A 55 4.89 -12.50 -8.65
C ALA A 55 5.80 -13.69 -9.03
N PRO A 56 6.34 -14.43 -8.03
CA PRO A 56 7.42 -15.40 -8.25
C PRO A 56 7.06 -16.54 -9.21
N HIS A 57 5.77 -16.89 -9.29
CA HIS A 57 5.27 -17.98 -10.13
C HIS A 57 4.70 -17.50 -11.47
N ALA A 58 4.72 -16.19 -11.74
CA ALA A 58 4.27 -15.66 -13.03
C ALA A 58 5.26 -15.97 -14.15
N VAL A 59 4.73 -16.24 -15.34
CA VAL A 59 5.51 -16.35 -16.60
C VAL A 59 5.81 -14.95 -17.12
N ASN A 60 4.77 -14.10 -17.19
CA ASN A 60 4.85 -12.71 -17.59
C ASN A 60 3.98 -11.84 -16.69
N VAL A 61 4.35 -10.57 -16.56
CA VAL A 61 3.53 -9.56 -15.90
C VAL A 61 3.54 -8.30 -16.76
N SER A 62 2.37 -7.68 -16.93
CA SER A 62 2.23 -6.35 -17.51
C SER A 62 1.48 -5.45 -16.52
N VAL A 63 1.79 -4.17 -16.48
CA VAL A 63 0.94 -3.19 -15.83
C VAL A 63 -0.03 -2.61 -16.85
N ILE A 64 -1.30 -2.58 -16.51
CA ILE A 64 -2.39 -2.06 -17.34
C ILE A 64 -3.16 -0.98 -16.58
N GLY A 65 -3.62 0.03 -17.28
CA GLY A 65 -4.33 1.13 -16.67
C GLY A 65 -4.80 2.18 -17.67
N GLU A 66 -5.30 3.30 -17.16
CA GLU A 66 -5.80 4.41 -17.99
C GLU A 66 -4.71 4.99 -18.90
N PHE A 67 -3.44 4.90 -18.50
CA PHE A 67 -2.28 5.40 -19.24
C PHE A 67 -1.94 4.59 -20.51
N ASN A 68 -2.47 3.39 -20.67
CA ASN A 68 -2.22 2.53 -21.83
C ASN A 68 -3.47 1.85 -22.39
N ASP A 69 -4.66 2.41 -22.08
CA ASP A 69 -5.96 1.92 -22.55
C ASP A 69 -6.24 0.46 -22.08
N TRP A 70 -5.69 0.09 -20.92
CA TRP A 70 -5.80 -1.27 -20.35
C TRP A 70 -5.24 -2.37 -21.26
N ASP A 71 -4.33 -2.03 -22.17
CA ASP A 71 -3.72 -2.94 -23.14
C ASP A 71 -2.60 -3.75 -22.49
N GLU A 72 -2.82 -5.03 -22.30
CA GLU A 72 -1.88 -5.98 -21.67
C GLU A 72 -0.64 -6.33 -22.53
N THR A 73 -0.61 -5.89 -23.78
CA THR A 73 0.54 -6.10 -24.68
C THR A 73 1.59 -4.98 -24.55
N LYS A 74 1.18 -3.82 -24.00
CA LYS A 74 2.05 -2.67 -23.71
C LYS A 74 2.87 -2.93 -22.44
N ASP A 75 3.32 -2.03 -21.76
CA ASP A 75 4.01 -1.93 -20.45
C ASP A 75 4.35 -3.27 -19.76
N LYS A 76 5.05 -4.15 -20.50
CA LYS A 76 5.55 -5.42 -19.97
C LYS A 76 6.62 -5.17 -18.93
N MET A 77 6.48 -5.85 -17.80
CA MET A 77 7.38 -5.72 -16.67
C MET A 77 8.57 -6.67 -16.80
N LYS A 78 9.73 -6.21 -16.37
CA LYS A 78 10.94 -7.01 -16.34
C LYS A 78 11.02 -7.79 -15.04
N ARG A 79 11.20 -9.12 -15.14
CA ARG A 79 11.43 -10.00 -14.00
C ARG A 79 12.81 -9.74 -13.39
N GLY A 80 12.86 -9.49 -12.08
CA GLY A 80 14.06 -9.42 -11.27
C GLY A 80 14.34 -10.75 -10.58
N GLU A 81 15.54 -11.28 -10.75
CA GLU A 81 15.96 -12.53 -10.12
C GLU A 81 16.73 -12.23 -8.82
N PRO A 82 16.72 -13.17 -7.84
CA PRO A 82 16.11 -14.51 -7.89
C PRO A 82 14.65 -14.58 -7.45
N LEU A 83 14.06 -13.53 -6.92
CA LEU A 83 12.80 -13.60 -6.16
C LEU A 83 11.54 -13.42 -7.03
N GLY A 84 11.68 -13.05 -8.30
CA GLY A 84 10.53 -12.81 -9.16
C GLY A 84 9.76 -11.52 -8.83
N ILE A 85 10.50 -10.46 -8.49
CA ILE A 85 9.94 -9.12 -8.40
C ILE A 85 9.96 -8.51 -9.80
N TYR A 86 8.78 -8.22 -10.34
CA TYR A 86 8.64 -7.60 -11.65
C TYR A 86 8.60 -6.09 -11.53
N THR A 87 9.28 -5.40 -12.45
CA THR A 87 9.41 -3.94 -12.43
C THR A 87 9.29 -3.34 -13.83
N CYS A 88 8.69 -2.14 -13.92
CA CYS A 88 8.75 -1.32 -15.13
C CYS A 88 8.65 0.17 -14.77
N PHE A 89 9.01 1.03 -15.73
CA PHE A 89 8.82 2.47 -15.65
C PHE A 89 7.94 2.91 -16.83
N VAL A 90 6.85 3.58 -16.52
CA VAL A 90 5.85 4.04 -17.49
C VAL A 90 5.80 5.57 -17.46
N PRO A 91 6.33 6.26 -18.49
CA PRO A 91 6.40 7.71 -18.52
C PRO A 91 5.03 8.38 -18.73
N GLU A 92 4.07 7.66 -19.31
CA GLU A 92 2.70 8.14 -19.56
C GLU A 92 1.80 8.08 -18.31
N ALA A 93 2.15 7.24 -17.33
CA ALA A 93 1.40 7.08 -16.09
C ALA A 93 1.61 8.25 -15.14
N LYS A 94 0.55 8.65 -14.44
CA LYS A 94 0.54 9.81 -13.53
C LYS A 94 -0.36 9.58 -12.33
N LYS A 95 -0.20 10.40 -11.32
CA LYS A 95 -1.06 10.43 -10.14
C LYS A 95 -2.54 10.55 -10.53
N GLY A 96 -3.36 9.68 -9.94
CA GLY A 96 -4.80 9.60 -10.16
C GLY A 96 -5.21 8.49 -11.10
N ASP A 97 -4.33 8.02 -11.99
CA ASP A 97 -4.66 6.96 -12.94
C ASP A 97 -4.97 5.64 -12.21
N LEU A 98 -5.95 4.91 -12.74
CA LEU A 98 -6.30 3.56 -12.30
C LEU A 98 -5.40 2.54 -12.98
N TYR A 99 -5.02 1.49 -12.24
CA TYR A 99 -4.19 0.42 -12.79
C TYR A 99 -4.43 -0.94 -12.13
N LYS A 100 -4.01 -2.00 -12.82
CA LYS A 100 -3.91 -3.39 -12.33
C LYS A 100 -2.64 -4.04 -12.86
N PHE A 101 -2.28 -5.17 -12.27
CA PHE A 101 -1.31 -6.07 -12.85
C PHE A 101 -2.03 -7.19 -13.60
N CYS A 102 -1.69 -7.38 -14.88
CA CYS A 102 -2.05 -8.54 -15.68
C CYS A 102 -0.94 -9.57 -15.52
N ILE A 103 -1.26 -10.69 -14.90
CA ILE A 103 -0.31 -11.76 -14.56
C ILE A 103 -0.63 -12.98 -15.40
N GLU A 104 0.33 -13.43 -16.20
CA GLU A 104 0.24 -14.69 -16.94
C GLU A 104 0.76 -15.83 -16.07
N THR A 105 -0.10 -16.80 -15.80
CA THR A 105 0.24 -17.97 -15.00
C THR A 105 0.99 -19.01 -15.81
N GLN A 106 1.57 -20.01 -15.15
CA GLN A 106 2.23 -21.15 -15.82
C GLN A 106 1.29 -22.01 -16.67
N ALA A 107 -0.02 -21.95 -16.40
CA ALA A 107 -1.06 -22.60 -17.20
C ALA A 107 -1.46 -21.78 -18.44
N GLY A 108 -0.88 -20.59 -18.64
CA GLY A 108 -1.20 -19.68 -19.74
C GLY A 108 -2.47 -18.84 -19.51
N GLU A 109 -3.04 -18.92 -18.33
CA GLU A 109 -4.19 -18.08 -17.95
C GLU A 109 -3.72 -16.66 -17.58
N LYS A 110 -4.53 -15.65 -17.91
CA LYS A 110 -4.33 -14.27 -17.50
C LYS A 110 -5.24 -13.92 -16.33
N ILE A 111 -4.66 -13.42 -15.26
CA ILE A 111 -5.38 -12.95 -14.08
C ILE A 111 -5.06 -11.48 -13.83
N TYR A 112 -6.08 -10.71 -13.43
CA TYR A 112 -5.98 -9.28 -13.20
C TYR A 112 -6.06 -9.01 -11.70
N LYS A 113 -4.99 -8.45 -11.13
CA LYS A 113 -4.87 -8.20 -9.69
C LYS A 113 -4.68 -6.74 -9.38
N ALA A 114 -5.32 -6.28 -8.30
CA ALA A 114 -4.96 -5.03 -7.66
C ALA A 114 -3.55 -5.11 -7.08
N ASP A 115 -2.95 -3.95 -6.87
CA ASP A 115 -1.63 -3.86 -6.25
C ASP A 115 -1.74 -4.03 -4.73
N PRO A 116 -1.07 -5.02 -4.12
CA PRO A 116 -1.09 -5.20 -2.67
C PRO A 116 -0.37 -4.07 -1.90
N PHE A 117 0.47 -3.28 -2.58
CA PHE A 117 1.16 -2.12 -2.01
C PHE A 117 0.51 -0.78 -2.40
N ALA A 118 -0.69 -0.79 -2.98
CA ALA A 118 -1.38 0.43 -3.34
C ALA A 118 -1.73 1.26 -2.10
N ASN A 119 -1.49 2.56 -2.17
CA ASN A 119 -1.89 3.51 -1.13
C ASN A 119 -3.34 4.01 -1.30
N TYR A 120 -3.99 3.66 -2.41
CA TYR A 120 -5.36 4.06 -2.70
C TYR A 120 -6.03 3.07 -3.65
N ALA A 121 -7.30 2.74 -3.38
CA ALA A 121 -8.11 1.83 -4.19
C ALA A 121 -9.15 2.60 -5.01
N GLU A 122 -9.61 2.01 -6.11
CA GLU A 122 -10.77 2.48 -6.84
C GLU A 122 -12.03 2.35 -5.96
N LEU A 123 -12.95 3.31 -6.10
CA LEU A 123 -14.23 3.23 -5.40
C LEU A 123 -15.06 2.05 -5.93
N ARG A 124 -15.66 1.31 -5.02
CA ARG A 124 -16.54 0.18 -5.34
C ARG A 124 -17.69 0.59 -6.31
N PRO A 125 -18.08 -0.28 -7.23
CA PRO A 125 -17.71 -1.70 -7.41
C PRO A 125 -16.38 -1.93 -8.16
N GLY A 126 -15.62 -0.90 -8.46
CA GLY A 126 -14.30 -1.02 -9.08
C GLY A 126 -13.32 -1.79 -8.19
N THR A 127 -12.31 -2.40 -8.81
CA THR A 127 -11.31 -3.24 -8.13
C THR A 127 -9.88 -2.92 -8.55
N ALA A 128 -9.66 -1.75 -9.15
CA ALA A 128 -8.34 -1.29 -9.53
C ALA A 128 -7.64 -0.58 -8.36
N SER A 129 -6.35 -0.48 -8.46
CA SER A 129 -5.54 0.40 -7.62
C SER A 129 -5.45 1.78 -8.27
N ARG A 130 -5.24 2.82 -7.48
CA ARG A 130 -5.07 4.20 -7.96
C ARG A 130 -3.69 4.71 -7.60
N ILE A 131 -2.97 5.25 -8.57
CA ILE A 131 -1.66 5.85 -8.35
C ILE A 131 -1.82 7.05 -7.41
N THR A 132 -1.13 7.01 -6.26
CA THR A 132 -1.19 8.10 -5.29
C THR A 132 0.12 8.23 -4.54
N ASP A 133 0.43 9.47 -4.13
CA ASP A 133 1.58 9.79 -3.30
C ASP A 133 1.10 10.27 -1.93
N ILE A 134 1.58 9.63 -0.88
CA ILE A 134 1.30 9.97 0.53
C ILE A 134 2.51 10.63 1.21
N SER A 135 3.60 10.89 0.48
CA SER A 135 4.84 11.47 1.05
C SER A 135 4.68 12.91 1.54
N ASN A 136 3.63 13.61 1.10
CA ASN A 136 3.35 15.00 1.46
C ASN A 136 2.55 15.16 2.77
N LEU A 137 2.43 14.11 3.58
CA LEU A 137 1.79 14.20 4.88
C LEU A 137 2.69 14.96 5.86
N ASN A 138 2.27 16.16 6.23
CA ASN A 138 2.92 16.96 7.26
C ASN A 138 2.32 16.61 8.61
N TRP A 139 3.08 15.92 9.44
CA TRP A 139 2.69 15.61 10.80
C TRP A 139 2.90 16.85 11.70
N SER A 140 1.89 17.22 12.48
CA SER A 140 1.95 18.34 13.44
C SER A 140 1.98 17.87 14.91
N ASP A 141 2.39 16.63 15.12
CA ASP A 141 2.28 15.89 16.38
C ASP A 141 3.56 15.85 17.22
N SER A 142 4.62 16.58 16.85
CA SER A 142 5.93 16.56 17.51
C SER A 142 5.87 16.78 19.05
N LYS A 143 4.98 17.66 19.51
CA LYS A 143 4.78 17.89 20.95
C LYS A 143 4.19 16.66 21.64
N TRP A 144 3.23 16.02 21.00
CA TRP A 144 2.61 14.82 21.50
C TRP A 144 3.59 13.64 21.51
N MET A 145 4.39 13.47 20.46
CA MET A 145 5.43 12.43 20.37
C MET A 145 6.45 12.59 21.49
N THR A 146 6.92 13.82 21.77
CA THR A 146 7.85 14.09 22.89
C THR A 146 7.21 13.81 24.25
N ALA A 147 5.93 14.11 24.43
CA ALA A 147 5.22 13.79 25.67
C ALA A 147 5.04 12.29 25.85
N ARG A 148 4.71 11.58 24.75
CA ARG A 148 4.54 10.13 24.73
C ARG A 148 5.81 9.37 25.12
N GLU A 149 6.99 9.84 24.74
CA GLU A 149 8.28 9.23 25.14
C GLU A 149 8.48 9.17 26.66
N LYS A 150 7.85 10.09 27.39
CA LYS A 150 7.94 10.19 28.86
C LYS A 150 6.82 9.46 29.58
N TRP A 151 5.83 8.98 28.86
CA TRP A 151 4.67 8.29 29.43
C TRP A 151 5.01 6.84 29.73
N ASP A 152 4.91 6.44 31.00
CA ASP A 152 5.05 5.05 31.41
C ASP A 152 3.68 4.35 31.39
N ASN A 153 3.43 3.58 30.35
CA ASN A 153 2.18 2.84 30.16
C ASN A 153 1.98 1.67 31.16
N LYS A 154 2.96 1.39 32.01
CA LYS A 154 2.86 0.36 33.07
C LYS A 154 2.37 0.94 34.40
N GLU A 155 2.61 2.24 34.62
CA GLU A 155 2.25 2.91 35.86
C GLU A 155 1.04 3.83 35.71
N GLU A 156 0.74 4.29 34.48
CA GLU A 156 -0.38 5.18 34.18
C GLU A 156 -1.69 4.42 33.92
N PRO A 157 -2.84 4.98 34.30
CA PRO A 157 -4.13 4.39 34.01
C PRO A 157 -4.38 4.28 32.50
N VAL A 158 -4.88 3.12 32.07
CA VAL A 158 -5.24 2.85 30.67
C VAL A 158 -6.73 2.65 30.56
N SER A 159 -7.36 3.40 29.65
CA SER A 159 -8.77 3.23 29.26
C SER A 159 -8.84 3.23 27.73
N ILE A 160 -9.30 2.13 27.16
CA ILE A 160 -9.32 1.89 25.71
C ILE A 160 -10.75 1.98 25.20
N TYR A 161 -10.97 2.77 24.17
CA TYR A 161 -12.23 2.82 23.44
C TYR A 161 -12.08 2.07 22.11
N GLU A 162 -12.68 0.90 22.03
CA GLU A 162 -12.76 0.11 20.80
C GLU A 162 -13.92 0.61 19.93
N VAL A 163 -13.65 0.85 18.64
CA VAL A 163 -14.64 1.42 17.75
C VAL A 163 -14.54 0.92 16.31
N HIS A 164 -15.70 0.57 15.73
CA HIS A 164 -15.83 0.34 14.29
C HIS A 164 -16.37 1.60 13.61
N MET A 165 -15.56 2.21 12.76
CA MET A 165 -15.84 3.50 12.12
C MET A 165 -17.20 3.50 11.39
N GLY A 166 -17.49 2.46 10.60
CA GLY A 166 -18.69 2.38 9.77
C GLY A 166 -20.00 2.25 10.52
N SER A 167 -19.97 1.89 11.83
CA SER A 167 -21.16 1.72 12.65
C SER A 167 -21.27 2.68 13.84
N TRP A 168 -20.22 3.49 14.09
CA TRP A 168 -20.16 4.32 15.29
C TRP A 168 -21.19 5.45 15.29
N MET A 169 -21.21 6.26 14.25
CA MET A 169 -22.20 7.34 14.06
C MET A 169 -22.52 7.50 12.58
N ARG A 170 -23.67 8.12 12.30
CA ARG A 170 -24.11 8.42 10.93
C ARG A 170 -24.68 9.84 10.85
N HIS A 171 -24.55 10.46 9.68
CA HIS A 171 -25.20 11.72 9.38
C HIS A 171 -26.67 11.49 8.97
N PRO A 172 -27.65 11.99 9.72
CA PRO A 172 -29.05 11.83 9.34
C PRO A 172 -29.35 12.49 7.99
N GLY A 173 -30.04 11.76 7.12
CA GLY A 173 -30.56 12.33 5.85
C GLY A 173 -29.55 12.46 4.70
N ARG A 174 -28.36 11.89 4.80
CA ARG A 174 -27.43 11.79 3.65
C ARG A 174 -27.82 10.62 2.75
N GLU A 175 -27.71 10.83 1.41
CA GLU A 175 -28.01 9.82 0.39
C GLU A 175 -27.05 8.60 0.42
N ASP A 176 -25.83 8.81 0.90
CA ASP A 176 -24.75 7.81 1.02
C ASP A 176 -24.90 6.93 2.29
N GLU A 177 -26.11 6.65 2.73
CA GLU A 177 -26.42 5.96 3.99
C GLU A 177 -25.88 6.68 5.23
N GLY A 178 -25.36 7.88 5.10
CA GLY A 178 -24.89 8.74 6.17
C GLY A 178 -23.56 8.31 6.82
N PHE A 179 -22.74 7.53 6.15
CA PHE A 179 -21.41 7.16 6.66
C PHE A 179 -20.52 8.39 6.83
N TYR A 180 -19.70 8.37 7.88
CA TYR A 180 -18.61 9.32 8.05
C TYR A 180 -17.48 8.99 7.10
N THR A 181 -16.91 10.02 6.45
CA THR A 181 -15.59 9.89 5.81
C THR A 181 -14.51 9.73 6.87
N TYR A 182 -13.32 9.24 6.52
CA TYR A 182 -12.19 9.14 7.44
C TYR A 182 -11.86 10.46 8.15
N ARG A 183 -11.97 11.60 7.45
CA ARG A 183 -11.70 12.93 8.00
C ARG A 183 -12.76 13.35 9.01
N GLU A 184 -14.03 13.22 8.67
CA GLU A 184 -15.15 13.52 9.58
C GLU A 184 -15.09 12.63 10.83
N PHE A 185 -14.80 11.34 10.64
CA PHE A 185 -14.62 10.41 11.76
C PHE A 185 -13.46 10.82 12.66
N ALA A 186 -12.29 11.15 12.09
CA ALA A 186 -11.12 11.54 12.87
C ALA A 186 -11.38 12.78 13.75
N GLU A 187 -12.09 13.76 13.23
CA GLU A 187 -12.48 14.96 14.00
C GLU A 187 -13.49 14.63 15.11
N ALA A 188 -14.54 13.89 14.80
CA ALA A 188 -15.60 13.55 15.73
C ALA A 188 -15.12 12.62 16.84
N ILE A 189 -14.39 11.55 16.51
CA ILE A 189 -13.89 10.58 17.49
C ILE A 189 -12.86 11.21 18.44
N THR A 190 -11.98 12.06 17.92
CA THR A 190 -10.97 12.74 18.74
C THR A 190 -11.62 13.62 19.81
N LYS A 191 -12.69 14.33 19.44
CA LYS A 191 -13.45 15.14 20.39
C LYS A 191 -14.12 14.26 21.44
N TYR A 192 -14.84 13.24 21.01
CA TYR A 192 -15.56 12.33 21.89
C TYR A 192 -14.64 11.63 22.90
N ILE A 193 -13.51 11.09 22.46
CA ILE A 193 -12.55 10.39 23.33
C ILE A 193 -11.98 11.32 24.40
N LYS A 194 -11.66 12.56 24.03
CA LYS A 194 -11.14 13.57 24.98
C LYS A 194 -12.21 13.95 26.03
N GLU A 195 -13.45 14.17 25.59
CA GLU A 195 -14.56 14.53 26.49
C GLU A 195 -14.88 13.38 27.47
N MET A 196 -14.79 12.13 27.00
CA MET A 196 -15.06 10.95 27.83
C MET A 196 -13.88 10.50 28.68
N GLY A 197 -12.69 11.05 28.48
CA GLY A 197 -11.50 10.74 29.26
C GLY A 197 -10.79 9.43 28.88
N TYR A 198 -11.03 8.89 27.68
CA TYR A 198 -10.29 7.72 27.20
C TYR A 198 -8.84 8.07 26.86
N THR A 199 -7.92 7.15 27.20
CA THR A 199 -6.49 7.33 26.95
C THR A 199 -6.07 6.76 25.60
N HIS A 200 -6.78 5.73 25.11
CA HIS A 200 -6.49 5.02 23.86
C HIS A 200 -7.76 4.82 23.04
N VAL A 201 -7.56 4.66 21.73
CA VAL A 201 -8.59 4.20 20.81
C VAL A 201 -8.07 2.98 20.05
N GLU A 202 -8.90 1.95 19.98
CA GLU A 202 -8.68 0.78 19.14
C GLU A 202 -9.63 0.85 17.93
N LEU A 203 -9.04 0.95 16.75
CA LEU A 203 -9.80 1.09 15.50
C LEU A 203 -9.94 -0.28 14.84
N MET A 204 -11.17 -0.79 14.80
CA MET A 204 -11.50 -2.04 14.14
C MET A 204 -11.48 -1.86 12.62
N GLY A 205 -10.74 -2.71 11.90
CA GLY A 205 -10.82 -2.90 10.45
C GLY A 205 -10.88 -1.64 9.58
N ILE A 206 -9.99 -0.65 9.79
CA ILE A 206 -10.01 0.62 9.05
C ILE A 206 -9.35 0.56 7.68
N ALA A 207 -8.66 -0.53 7.34
CA ALA A 207 -8.07 -0.69 6.01
C ALA A 207 -9.16 -0.81 4.95
N GLU A 208 -8.91 -0.26 3.75
CA GLU A 208 -9.82 -0.40 2.61
C GLU A 208 -10.10 -1.87 2.32
N HIS A 209 -11.38 -2.22 2.15
CA HIS A 209 -11.81 -3.60 1.93
C HIS A 209 -13.02 -3.64 0.98
N PRO A 210 -13.13 -4.72 0.14
CA PRO A 210 -14.15 -4.79 -0.91
C PRO A 210 -15.55 -5.20 -0.41
N PHE A 211 -15.65 -5.80 0.79
CA PHE A 211 -16.90 -6.33 1.32
C PHE A 211 -17.24 -5.74 2.69
N ASP A 212 -18.21 -4.83 2.74
CA ASP A 212 -18.64 -4.12 3.95
C ASP A 212 -19.09 -5.05 5.08
N GLY A 213 -19.79 -6.13 4.74
CA GLY A 213 -20.25 -7.13 5.72
C GLY A 213 -19.15 -7.84 6.50
N SER A 214 -17.90 -7.74 6.05
CA SER A 214 -16.75 -8.26 6.77
C SER A 214 -16.21 -7.35 7.87
N TRP A 215 -16.69 -6.10 7.95
CA TRP A 215 -16.16 -5.06 8.82
C TRP A 215 -14.64 -4.83 8.67
N GLY A 216 -14.12 -5.09 7.48
CA GLY A 216 -12.68 -4.99 7.19
C GLY A 216 -11.86 -6.24 7.52
N TYR A 217 -12.44 -7.29 8.09
CA TYR A 217 -11.71 -8.52 8.45
C TYR A 217 -11.52 -9.51 7.30
N HIS A 218 -12.16 -9.31 6.14
CA HIS A 218 -11.87 -10.02 4.90
C HIS A 218 -10.94 -9.22 3.98
N CYS A 219 -10.02 -8.49 4.56
CA CYS A 219 -8.97 -7.77 3.83
C CYS A 219 -7.75 -8.69 3.62
N LEU A 220 -7.02 -8.49 2.53
CA LEU A 220 -5.78 -9.24 2.24
C LEU A 220 -4.74 -9.13 3.35
N LEU A 221 -4.72 -8.01 4.09
CA LEU A 221 -3.84 -7.80 5.25
C LEU A 221 -4.09 -8.78 6.40
N TYR A 222 -5.32 -9.30 6.53
CA TYR A 222 -5.72 -10.22 7.60
C TYR A 222 -5.82 -11.68 7.14
N THR A 223 -5.78 -11.93 5.83
CA THR A 223 -5.87 -13.27 5.24
C THR A 223 -4.54 -13.81 4.74
N SER A 224 -3.52 -12.95 4.64
CA SER A 224 -2.16 -13.39 4.38
C SER A 224 -1.55 -13.91 5.68
N PRO A 225 -0.96 -15.12 5.70
CA PRO A 225 -0.25 -15.59 6.87
C PRO A 225 0.86 -14.59 7.21
N SER A 226 0.88 -14.14 8.46
CA SER A 226 1.98 -13.35 8.99
C SER A 226 3.26 -14.18 8.91
N PRO A 227 4.43 -13.57 8.66
CA PRO A 227 5.70 -14.29 8.77
C PRO A 227 5.92 -14.97 10.14
N ARG A 228 5.16 -14.58 11.17
CA ARG A 228 5.15 -15.23 12.48
C ARG A 228 4.32 -16.50 12.51
N ASP A 229 3.26 -16.58 11.71
CA ASP A 229 2.37 -17.75 11.65
C ASP A 229 2.98 -18.92 10.85
N ALA A 230 4.08 -18.67 10.13
CA ALA A 230 4.79 -19.68 9.37
C ALA A 230 5.76 -20.54 10.22
N HIS A 231 5.80 -20.31 11.53
CA HIS A 231 6.71 -21.00 12.46
C HIS A 231 5.99 -21.75 13.62
N GLU A 232 4.66 -21.87 13.56
CA GLU A 232 3.89 -22.73 14.48
C GLU A 232 3.53 -24.07 13.85
#